data_83cd2e9a8f7dad3590854604fac223e0
#
_entry.id   83cd2e9a8f7dad3590854604fac223e0
#
_cell.length_a   1.000
_cell.length_b   1.000
_cell.length_c   1.000
_cell.angle_alpha   90.00
_cell.angle_beta   90.00
_cell.angle_gamma   90.00
#
_symmetry.space_group_name_H-M   'P 1'
#
loop_
_entity.id
_entity.type
_entity.pdbx_description
1 polymer ?
#
loop_
_entity_poly.entity_id
_entity_poly.type
_entity_poly.pdbx_seq_one_letter_code
_entity_poly.pdbx_strand_id
1 'polypeptide(L)'
;MDCEFCAEFVRDANGGRIIQRYADWMLLPTLGCFVAGYCLLMPVDHREAVAELSEAALAHVQSLLDRVRPLITGVYGPVVVAEHGPGRCDLGASCCSHAHLHCIPIGHLSDAVVAAYERLGGPPIVLRI
;
A
#
# COMPACT_ATOMS: atom_id res chain seq x y z
N MET A 1 -20.15 -5.45 5.73
CA MET A 1 -19.40 -4.18 5.71
C MET A 1 -18.99 -3.89 4.29
N ASP A 2 -19.37 -2.76 3.80
CA ASP A 2 -19.16 -2.40 2.40
C ASP A 2 -17.77 -1.82 2.20
N CYS A 3 -16.83 -2.67 1.84
CA CYS A 3 -15.49 -2.25 1.46
C CYS A 3 -15.46 -1.94 -0.04
N GLU A 4 -15.12 -0.71 -0.40
CA GLU A 4 -15.05 -0.29 -1.79
C GLU A 4 -14.00 -1.06 -2.59
N PHE A 5 -12.86 -1.40 -2.00
CA PHE A 5 -11.85 -2.21 -2.68
C PHE A 5 -12.35 -3.63 -2.92
N CYS A 6 -12.99 -4.27 -1.94
CA CYS A 6 -13.56 -5.59 -2.15
C CYS A 6 -14.62 -5.58 -3.26
N ALA A 7 -15.48 -4.55 -3.28
CA ALA A 7 -16.47 -4.37 -4.32
C ALA A 7 -15.83 -4.12 -5.70
N GLU A 8 -14.78 -3.31 -5.75
CA GLU A 8 -14.02 -3.06 -6.96
C GLU A 8 -13.39 -4.35 -7.52
N PHE A 9 -12.80 -5.17 -6.67
CA PHE A 9 -12.17 -6.41 -7.10
C PHE A 9 -13.17 -7.40 -7.70
N VAL A 10 -14.38 -7.45 -7.18
CA VAL A 10 -15.46 -8.27 -7.75
C VAL A 10 -15.92 -7.73 -9.09
N ARG A 11 -16.11 -6.41 -9.22
CA ARG A 11 -16.52 -5.77 -10.46
C ARG A 11 -15.46 -5.84 -11.55
N ASP A 12 -14.20 -5.76 -11.13
CA ASP A 12 -13.05 -5.64 -12.02
C ASP A 12 -12.30 -6.95 -12.18
N ALA A 13 -13.04 -8.05 -12.15
CA ALA A 13 -12.49 -9.40 -12.30
C ALA A 13 -11.67 -9.58 -13.58
N ASN A 14 -11.87 -8.71 -14.56
CA ASN A 14 -11.13 -8.68 -15.83
C ASN A 14 -9.97 -7.69 -15.84
N GLY A 15 -9.64 -7.08 -14.71
CA GLY A 15 -8.39 -6.37 -14.52
C GLY A 15 -8.31 -4.93 -15.01
N GLY A 16 -9.39 -4.14 -14.95
CA GLY A 16 -9.38 -2.75 -15.44
C GLY A 16 -8.29 -1.88 -14.83
N ARG A 17 -8.19 -1.80 -13.51
CA ARG A 17 -7.19 -0.99 -12.81
C ARG A 17 -6.00 -1.79 -12.28
N ILE A 18 -6.11 -3.10 -12.21
CA ILE A 18 -5.06 -3.95 -11.65
C ILE A 18 -3.88 -4.03 -12.60
N ILE A 19 -2.70 -3.62 -12.13
CA ILE A 19 -1.46 -3.70 -12.89
C ILE A 19 -0.95 -5.14 -12.91
N GLN A 20 -0.92 -5.80 -11.74
CA GLN A 20 -0.39 -7.15 -11.60
C GLN A 20 -1.05 -7.86 -10.42
N ARG A 21 -1.35 -9.15 -10.62
CA ARG A 21 -1.78 -10.05 -9.55
C ARG A 21 -0.61 -10.92 -9.08
N TYR A 22 -0.51 -11.11 -7.78
CA TYR A 22 0.49 -11.95 -7.12
C TYR A 22 -0.23 -12.95 -6.21
N ALA A 23 -0.87 -13.95 -6.80
CA ALA A 23 -1.67 -14.92 -6.04
C ALA A 23 -2.75 -14.24 -5.18
N ASP A 24 -2.46 -13.98 -3.93
CA ASP A 24 -3.36 -13.40 -2.93
C ASP A 24 -3.18 -11.87 -2.72
N TRP A 25 -2.30 -11.23 -3.50
CA TRP A 25 -2.05 -9.80 -3.46
C TRP A 25 -2.19 -9.16 -4.84
N MET A 26 -2.38 -7.85 -4.86
CA MET A 26 -2.51 -7.07 -6.09
C MET A 26 -1.72 -5.77 -6.03
N LEU A 27 -1.17 -5.40 -7.18
CA LEU A 27 -0.59 -4.08 -7.41
C LEU A 27 -1.53 -3.29 -8.31
N LEU A 28 -1.91 -2.09 -7.87
CA LEU A 28 -2.78 -1.20 -8.63
C LEU A 28 -2.37 0.27 -8.43
N PRO A 29 -2.66 1.15 -9.39
CA PRO A 29 -2.39 2.57 -9.22
C PRO A 29 -3.34 3.16 -8.17
N THR A 30 -2.85 4.12 -7.39
CA THR A 30 -3.71 4.87 -6.48
C THR A 30 -4.60 5.85 -7.26
N LEU A 31 -5.79 6.08 -6.74
CA LEU A 31 -6.60 7.23 -7.15
C LEU A 31 -6.03 8.50 -6.48
N GLY A 32 -6.05 9.63 -7.14
CA GLY A 32 -5.45 10.84 -6.59
C GLY A 32 -3.92 10.80 -6.56
N CYS A 33 -3.32 10.17 -7.57
CA CYS A 33 -1.88 10.07 -7.73
C CYS A 33 -1.25 11.47 -7.88
N PHE A 34 -0.40 11.87 -6.94
CA PHE A 34 0.32 13.15 -7.00
C PHE A 34 1.73 13.03 -7.59
N VAL A 35 2.22 11.81 -7.79
CA VAL A 35 3.50 11.52 -8.40
C VAL A 35 3.39 10.29 -9.29
N ALA A 36 4.02 10.34 -10.46
CA ALA A 36 4.00 9.22 -11.39
C ALA A 36 4.61 7.96 -10.77
N GLY A 37 4.00 6.81 -11.00
CA GLY A 37 4.46 5.54 -10.44
C GLY A 37 3.96 5.22 -9.04
N TYR A 38 3.12 6.04 -8.46
CA TYR A 38 2.53 5.79 -7.16
C TYR A 38 1.51 4.65 -7.25
N CYS A 39 1.82 3.54 -6.59
CA CYS A 39 1.00 2.34 -6.58
C CYS A 39 0.60 1.93 -5.18
N LEU A 40 -0.44 1.11 -5.10
CA LEU A 40 -0.85 0.41 -3.89
C LEU A 40 -0.56 -1.09 -4.06
N LEU A 41 -0.01 -1.71 -3.03
CA LEU A 41 0.10 -3.16 -2.91
C LEU A 41 -0.85 -3.59 -1.80
N MET A 42 -1.80 -4.46 -2.12
CA MET A 42 -2.84 -4.85 -1.17
C MET A 42 -3.28 -6.29 -1.32
N PRO A 43 -3.71 -6.93 -0.23
CA PRO A 43 -4.26 -8.28 -0.31
C PRO A 43 -5.61 -8.29 -1.03
N VAL A 44 -5.90 -9.39 -1.70
CA VAL A 44 -7.22 -9.65 -2.29
C VAL A 44 -8.27 -9.84 -1.19
N ASP A 45 -7.93 -10.62 -0.18
CA ASP A 45 -8.78 -10.84 0.98
C ASP A 45 -8.80 -9.60 1.87
N HIS A 46 -9.97 -9.28 2.40
CA HIS A 46 -10.11 -8.15 3.31
C HIS A 46 -9.32 -8.36 4.60
N ARG A 47 -8.35 -7.49 4.84
CA ARG A 47 -7.60 -7.34 6.09
C ARG A 47 -7.66 -5.89 6.51
N GLU A 48 -7.63 -5.61 7.80
CA GLU A 48 -7.73 -4.23 8.28
C GLU A 48 -6.40 -3.48 8.22
N ALA A 49 -5.30 -4.16 8.55
CA ALA A 49 -3.97 -3.55 8.51
C ALA A 49 -2.89 -4.58 8.17
N VAL A 50 -1.88 -4.14 7.43
CA VAL A 50 -0.69 -4.97 7.14
C VAL A 50 0.10 -5.20 8.42
N ALA A 51 0.19 -4.20 9.28
CA ALA A 51 0.90 -4.29 10.56
C ALA A 51 0.36 -5.38 11.51
N GLU A 52 -0.88 -5.80 11.33
CA GLU A 52 -1.52 -6.84 12.16
C GLU A 52 -1.36 -8.26 11.60
N LEU A 53 -0.69 -8.41 10.46
CA LEU A 53 -0.46 -9.72 9.86
C LEU A 53 0.54 -10.54 10.68
N SER A 54 0.43 -11.87 10.56
CA SER A 54 1.41 -12.78 11.16
C SER A 54 2.81 -12.57 10.61
N GLU A 55 3.84 -13.04 11.34
CA GLU A 55 5.22 -12.99 10.86
C GLU A 55 5.40 -13.67 9.49
N ALA A 56 4.75 -14.81 9.29
CA ALA A 56 4.80 -15.52 8.00
C ALA A 56 4.17 -14.70 6.88
N ALA A 57 3.02 -14.06 7.15
CA ALA A 57 2.37 -13.19 6.19
C ALA A 57 3.19 -11.93 5.90
N LEU A 58 3.83 -11.33 6.91
CA LEU A 58 4.73 -10.19 6.72
C LEU A 58 5.97 -10.57 5.90
N ALA A 59 6.54 -11.75 6.11
CA ALA A 59 7.64 -12.26 5.29
C ALA A 59 7.23 -12.44 3.83
N HIS A 60 6.01 -12.88 3.58
CA HIS A 60 5.44 -12.96 2.24
C HIS A 60 5.30 -11.56 1.61
N VAL A 61 4.76 -10.58 2.35
CA VAL A 61 4.69 -9.19 1.91
C VAL A 61 6.07 -8.64 1.56
N GLN A 62 7.07 -8.93 2.39
CA GLN A 62 8.45 -8.53 2.12
C GLN A 62 8.95 -9.09 0.79
N SER A 63 8.70 -10.36 0.52
CA SER A 63 9.12 -10.99 -0.74
C SER A 63 8.40 -10.38 -1.95
N LEU A 64 7.14 -9.97 -1.80
CA LEU A 64 6.43 -9.25 -2.84
C LEU A 64 7.01 -7.85 -3.08
N LEU A 65 7.34 -7.13 -2.02
CA LEU A 65 7.99 -5.83 -2.13
C LEU A 65 9.35 -5.91 -2.81
N ASP A 66 10.12 -6.96 -2.54
CA ASP A 66 11.40 -7.22 -3.21
C ASP A 66 11.24 -7.41 -4.73
N ARG A 67 10.07 -7.86 -5.17
CA ARG A 67 9.73 -7.99 -6.60
C ARG A 67 9.17 -6.70 -7.19
N VAL A 68 8.33 -5.99 -6.45
CA VAL A 68 7.62 -4.78 -6.91
C VAL A 68 8.54 -3.55 -6.96
N ARG A 69 9.38 -3.36 -5.94
CA ARG A 69 10.23 -2.17 -5.86
C ARG A 69 11.13 -1.95 -7.06
N PRO A 70 11.86 -2.96 -7.55
CA PRO A 70 12.70 -2.77 -8.73
C PRO A 70 11.94 -2.35 -9.97
N LEU A 71 10.70 -2.82 -10.14
CA LEU A 71 9.85 -2.46 -11.26
C LEU A 71 9.51 -0.98 -11.26
N ILE A 72 9.17 -0.44 -10.09
CA ILE A 72 8.83 0.99 -9.94
C ILE A 72 10.12 1.82 -9.98
N THR A 73 11.13 1.43 -9.25
CA THR A 73 12.42 2.16 -9.15
C THR A 73 13.09 2.30 -10.51
N GLY A 74 13.02 1.28 -11.34
CA GLY A 74 13.65 1.28 -12.67
C GLY A 74 13.07 2.33 -13.63
N VAL A 75 11.84 2.78 -13.40
CA VAL A 75 11.16 3.77 -14.26
C VAL A 75 11.02 5.13 -13.55
N TYR A 76 10.70 5.12 -12.27
CA TYR A 76 10.27 6.32 -11.55
C TYR A 76 11.22 6.76 -10.42
N GLY A 77 12.21 5.96 -10.10
CA GLY A 77 13.16 6.26 -9.03
C GLY A 77 12.86 5.56 -7.71
N PRO A 78 13.64 5.83 -6.66
CA PRO A 78 13.55 5.12 -5.38
C PRO A 78 12.17 5.23 -4.72
N VAL A 79 11.71 4.13 -4.14
CA VAL A 79 10.36 3.98 -3.58
C VAL A 79 10.39 4.04 -2.06
N VAL A 80 9.54 4.87 -1.49
CA VAL A 80 9.14 4.80 -0.08
C VAL A 80 7.92 3.89 0.03
N VAL A 81 7.94 2.97 0.97
CA VAL A 81 6.80 2.10 1.28
C VAL A 81 6.25 2.48 2.64
N ALA A 82 4.96 2.73 2.72
CA ALA A 82 4.31 3.11 3.96
C ALA A 82 2.90 2.52 4.05
N GLU A 83 2.48 2.15 5.24
CA GLU A 83 1.09 1.94 5.56
C GLU A 83 0.55 3.19 6.24
N HIS A 84 -0.54 3.71 5.74
CA HIS A 84 -1.26 4.82 6.32
C HIS A 84 -2.73 4.43 6.43
N GLY A 85 -3.21 4.42 7.65
CA GLY A 85 -4.63 4.17 7.88
C GLY A 85 -4.94 4.30 9.36
N PRO A 86 -6.14 4.79 9.70
CA PRO A 86 -6.61 4.68 11.07
C PRO A 86 -6.84 3.19 11.36
N GLY A 87 -6.47 2.75 12.53
CA GLY A 87 -6.84 1.41 13.02
C GLY A 87 -8.36 1.24 13.15
N ARG A 88 -9.14 2.27 12.80
CA ARG A 88 -10.59 2.29 12.83
C ARG A 88 -11.13 3.21 11.72
N CYS A 89 -12.16 2.74 11.06
CA CYS A 89 -12.80 3.44 9.96
C CYS A 89 -14.00 4.30 10.39
N ASP A 90 -13.90 4.99 11.49
CA ASP A 90 -14.97 5.84 12.01
C ASP A 90 -14.74 7.35 11.78
N LEU A 91 -13.68 7.72 11.10
CA LEU A 91 -13.25 9.12 11.01
C LEU A 91 -13.38 9.77 9.62
N GLY A 92 -14.17 9.23 8.73
CA GLY A 92 -14.46 9.95 7.48
C GLY A 92 -14.56 9.13 6.21
N ALA A 93 -15.09 9.78 5.20
CA ALA A 93 -15.53 9.21 3.94
C ALA A 93 -14.41 8.61 3.05
N SER A 94 -13.17 8.87 3.35
CA SER A 94 -12.03 8.33 2.58
C SER A 94 -11.34 7.17 3.28
N CYS A 95 -11.88 6.71 4.40
CA CYS A 95 -11.31 5.64 5.17
C CYS A 95 -11.76 4.29 4.63
N CYS A 96 -10.89 3.61 3.95
CA CYS A 96 -11.10 2.21 3.66
C CYS A 96 -10.24 1.38 4.62
N SER A 97 -10.91 0.54 5.42
CA SER A 97 -10.24 -0.37 6.34
C SER A 97 -9.57 -1.56 5.65
N HIS A 98 -9.53 -1.58 4.33
CA HIS A 98 -8.80 -2.60 3.59
C HIS A 98 -7.30 -2.30 3.62
N ALA A 99 -6.51 -3.22 4.18
CA ALA A 99 -5.07 -3.07 4.30
C ALA A 99 -4.40 -2.79 2.95
N HIS A 100 -3.52 -1.81 2.91
CA HIS A 100 -2.77 -1.48 1.70
C HIS A 100 -1.45 -0.79 2.04
N LEU A 101 -0.44 -1.10 1.24
CA LEU A 101 0.85 -0.42 1.29
C LEU A 101 0.92 0.61 0.16
N HIS A 102 1.30 1.82 0.52
CA HIS A 102 1.63 2.86 -0.44
C HIS A 102 3.06 2.66 -0.92
N CYS A 103 3.25 2.51 -2.22
CA CYS A 103 4.55 2.44 -2.87
C CYS A 103 4.75 3.75 -3.64
N ILE A 104 5.51 4.68 -3.08
CA ILE A 104 5.60 6.06 -3.56
C ILE A 104 7.03 6.34 -4.03
N PRO A 105 7.25 6.67 -5.31
CA PRO A 105 8.60 6.91 -5.84
C PRO A 105 9.13 8.30 -5.47
N ILE A 106 9.29 8.55 -4.18
CA ILE A 106 9.84 9.78 -3.60
C ILE A 106 11.00 9.47 -2.64
N GLY A 107 11.76 8.41 -2.92
CA GLY A 107 12.83 7.94 -2.03
C GLY A 107 13.91 8.96 -1.73
N HIS A 108 14.13 9.94 -2.61
CA HIS A 108 15.01 11.08 -2.37
C HIS A 108 14.51 12.01 -1.24
N LEU A 109 13.25 11.90 -0.84
CA LEU A 109 12.62 12.64 0.25
C LEU A 109 12.33 11.77 1.47
N SER A 110 12.90 10.56 1.54
CA SER A 110 12.54 9.57 2.57
C SER A 110 12.68 10.09 4.00
N ASP A 111 13.76 10.80 4.31
CA ASP A 111 13.98 11.36 5.65
C ASP A 111 12.95 12.43 5.99
N ALA A 112 12.59 13.27 5.04
CA ALA A 112 11.55 14.28 5.22
C ALA A 112 10.16 13.66 5.42
N VAL A 113 9.87 12.57 4.71
CA VAL A 113 8.61 11.82 4.86
C VAL A 113 8.51 11.19 6.24
N VAL A 114 9.57 10.51 6.69
CA VAL A 114 9.62 9.90 8.04
C VAL A 114 9.42 10.99 9.10
N ALA A 115 10.15 12.09 9.01
CA ALA A 115 10.03 13.19 9.97
C ALA A 115 8.62 13.80 10.00
N ALA A 116 7.95 13.89 8.85
CA ALA A 116 6.57 14.37 8.76
C ALA A 116 5.59 13.41 9.44
N TYR A 117 5.73 12.11 9.23
CA TYR A 117 4.90 11.10 9.89
C TYR A 117 5.09 11.13 11.41
N GLU A 118 6.32 11.23 11.90
CA GLU A 118 6.61 11.32 13.33
C GLU A 118 5.93 12.53 13.99
N ARG A 119 5.87 13.67 13.29
CA ARG A 119 5.19 14.87 13.78
C ARG A 119 3.67 14.72 13.83
N LEU A 120 3.09 13.87 12.98
CA LEU A 120 1.63 13.79 12.79
C LEU A 120 0.94 12.78 13.71
N GLY A 121 1.63 11.90 14.36
CA GLY A 121 0.90 10.96 15.20
C GLY A 121 1.65 9.78 15.78
N GLY A 122 2.93 9.83 15.85
CA GLY A 122 3.71 8.77 16.45
C GLY A 122 4.65 8.07 15.47
N PRO A 123 5.44 7.11 15.96
CA PRO A 123 6.41 6.45 15.11
C PRO A 123 5.71 5.72 13.95
N PRO A 124 6.05 6.01 12.70
CA PRO A 124 5.56 5.22 11.60
C PRO A 124 6.08 3.80 11.75
N ILE A 125 5.24 2.81 11.49
CA ILE A 125 5.73 1.46 11.28
C ILE A 125 6.46 1.50 9.94
N VAL A 126 7.74 1.78 9.99
CA VAL A 126 8.59 1.71 8.82
C VAL A 126 9.01 0.27 8.67
N LEU A 127 8.42 -0.44 7.72
CA LEU A 127 9.03 -1.65 7.21
C LEU A 127 10.32 -1.22 6.50
N ARG A 128 11.43 -1.22 7.24
CA ARG A 128 12.75 -1.00 6.63
C ARG A 128 13.07 -2.22 5.78
N ILE A 129 13.09 -2.00 4.57
CA ILE A 129 13.47 -2.94 3.55
C ILE A 129 14.88 -2.61 3.11
#